data_794c83273fcad024e8e104dd2ec71788
#
_entry.id   794c83273fcad024e8e104dd2ec71788
#
_cell.length_a   1.000
_cell.length_b   1.000
_cell.length_c   1.000
_cell.angle_alpha   90.00
_cell.angle_beta   90.00
_cell.angle_gamma   90.00
#
_symmetry.space_group_name_H-M   'P 1'
#
loop_
_entity.id
_entity.type
_entity.pdbx_description
1 polymer ?
#
loop_
_entity_poly.entity_id
_entity_poly.type
_entity_poly.pdbx_seq_one_letter_code
_entity_poly.pdbx_strand_id
1 'polypeptide(L)'
;MLTKTQAIVLHSLKYGETRLIVDMFTRSQGRQSFIVSIPKSVKGKIKKQLFQPLTLLEIEYDLRPKLQLQKLSDVRLASPFSSIPFDPNKLSISLFIAEFLYYALRSEQRNEPLFDYIVNSIQWLDAQTNRFANFHLVFLMRLSRFLGFYPNLEH
;
A
#
# COMPACT_ATOMS: atom_id res chain seq x y z
N MET A 1 -3.16 -22.39 -3.16
CA MET A 1 -2.86 -22.42 -1.72
C MET A 1 -3.35 -21.14 -1.06
N LEU A 2 -4.17 -21.28 -0.07
CA LEU A 2 -4.75 -20.14 0.62
C LEU A 2 -3.67 -19.38 1.40
N THR A 3 -3.54 -18.10 1.10
CA THR A 3 -2.50 -17.25 1.68
C THR A 3 -3.16 -16.10 2.44
N LYS A 4 -2.71 -15.90 3.68
CA LYS A 4 -3.11 -14.76 4.51
C LYS A 4 -1.89 -13.88 4.73
N THR A 5 -2.03 -12.58 4.51
CA THR A 5 -0.93 -11.65 4.69
C THR A 5 -1.45 -10.24 4.93
N GLN A 6 -0.61 -9.40 5.51
CA GLN A 6 -0.84 -7.97 5.51
C GLN A 6 -0.41 -7.39 4.16
N ALA A 7 -1.06 -6.32 3.75
CA ALA A 7 -0.76 -5.67 2.49
C ALA A 7 -0.99 -4.16 2.58
N ILE A 8 -0.18 -3.42 1.84
CA ILE A 8 -0.32 -1.97 1.70
C ILE A 8 -0.83 -1.68 0.29
N VAL A 9 -1.92 -0.92 0.19
CA VAL A 9 -2.47 -0.52 -1.11
C VAL A 9 -1.57 0.53 -1.73
N LEU A 10 -1.13 0.30 -2.97
CA LEU A 10 -0.30 1.25 -3.71
C LEU A 10 -1.08 1.99 -4.79
N HIS A 11 -1.98 1.29 -5.48
CA HIS A 11 -2.69 1.87 -6.60
C HIS A 11 -3.96 1.07 -6.89
N SER A 12 -5.03 1.76 -7.25
CA SER A 12 -6.28 1.12 -7.64
C SER A 12 -6.72 1.68 -8.98
N LEU A 13 -7.14 0.78 -9.87
CA LEU A 13 -7.62 1.14 -11.20
C LEU A 13 -8.99 0.50 -11.42
N LYS A 14 -9.96 1.31 -11.85
CA LYS A 14 -11.29 0.80 -12.18
C LYS A 14 -11.20 -0.08 -13.44
N TYR A 15 -11.78 -1.27 -13.35
CA TYR A 15 -11.80 -2.24 -14.44
C TYR A 15 -13.26 -2.65 -14.70
N GLY A 16 -13.88 -2.04 -15.73
CA GLY A 16 -15.29 -2.21 -15.95
C GLY A 16 -16.12 -1.49 -14.89
N GLU A 17 -17.38 -1.89 -14.72
CA GLU A 17 -18.30 -1.20 -13.81
C GLU A 17 -18.23 -1.70 -12.37
N THR A 18 -17.85 -2.96 -12.18
CA THR A 18 -17.99 -3.64 -10.89
C THR A 18 -16.68 -4.24 -10.36
N ARG A 19 -15.53 -3.91 -10.96
CA ARG A 19 -14.25 -4.47 -10.55
C ARG A 19 -13.16 -3.41 -10.43
N LEU A 20 -12.19 -3.69 -9.56
CA LEU A 20 -10.96 -2.91 -9.44
C LEU A 20 -9.77 -3.83 -9.67
N ILE A 21 -8.71 -3.30 -10.26
CA ILE A 21 -7.39 -3.90 -10.20
C ILE A 21 -6.60 -3.12 -9.15
N VAL A 22 -6.14 -3.80 -8.12
CA VAL A 22 -5.47 -3.16 -6.99
C VAL A 22 -4.06 -3.72 -6.88
N ASP A 23 -3.08 -2.83 -6.96
CA ASP A 23 -1.68 -3.18 -6.75
C ASP A 23 -1.35 -2.97 -5.28
N MET A 24 -0.79 -4.01 -4.66
CA MET A 24 -0.43 -3.97 -3.25
C MET A 24 0.98 -4.49 -3.04
N PHE A 25 1.62 -3.99 -1.98
CA PHE A 25 2.85 -4.59 -1.48
C PHE A 25 2.46 -5.48 -0.30
N THR A 26 2.63 -6.80 -0.47
CA THR A 26 2.27 -7.76 0.58
C THR A 26 3.50 -8.13 1.41
N ARG A 27 3.28 -8.39 2.69
CA ARG A 27 4.37 -8.75 3.58
C ARG A 27 4.99 -10.11 3.23
N SER A 28 4.15 -11.07 2.84
CA SER A 28 4.60 -12.45 2.60
C SER A 28 5.04 -12.74 1.17
N GLN A 29 4.54 -11.98 0.18
CA GLN A 29 4.78 -12.30 -1.23
C GLN A 29 5.30 -11.11 -2.05
N GLY A 30 5.57 -9.97 -1.41
CA GLY A 30 6.02 -8.77 -2.11
C GLY A 30 4.92 -8.13 -2.97
N ARG A 31 5.31 -7.56 -4.09
CA ARG A 31 4.37 -6.89 -4.99
C ARG A 31 3.42 -7.89 -5.65
N GLN A 32 2.13 -7.64 -5.50
CA GLN A 32 1.08 -8.44 -6.11
C GLN A 32 -0.03 -7.54 -6.64
N SER A 33 -0.66 -7.97 -7.73
CA SER A 33 -1.84 -7.29 -8.28
C SER A 33 -3.05 -8.18 -8.08
N PHE A 34 -4.16 -7.56 -7.68
CA PHE A 34 -5.39 -8.27 -7.37
C PHE A 34 -6.55 -7.73 -8.19
N ILE A 35 -7.45 -8.64 -8.59
CA ILE A 35 -8.74 -8.25 -9.14
C ILE A 35 -9.79 -8.40 -8.04
N VAL A 36 -10.58 -7.35 -7.86
CA VAL A 36 -11.53 -7.25 -6.75
C VAL A 36 -12.91 -6.88 -7.29
N SER A 37 -13.92 -7.61 -6.88
CA SER A 37 -15.31 -7.30 -7.23
C SER A 37 -15.87 -6.26 -6.28
N ILE A 38 -16.48 -5.21 -6.82
CA ILE A 38 -17.10 -4.13 -6.06
C ILE A 38 -18.59 -4.07 -6.44
N PRO A 39 -19.49 -4.53 -5.56
CA PRO A 39 -20.93 -4.47 -5.85
C PRO A 39 -21.42 -3.03 -6.03
N LYS A 40 -22.45 -2.85 -6.86
CA LYS A 40 -23.12 -1.54 -7.03
C LYS A 40 -24.14 -1.33 -5.92
N SER A 41 -23.66 -1.25 -4.67
CA SER A 41 -24.52 -1.09 -3.50
C SER A 41 -23.81 -0.25 -2.47
N VAL A 42 -24.48 0.01 -1.34
CA VAL A 42 -23.86 0.69 -0.20
C VAL A 42 -22.65 -0.10 0.29
N LYS A 43 -22.76 -1.44 0.31
CA LYS A 43 -21.64 -2.32 0.68
C LYS A 43 -20.46 -2.16 -0.27
N GLY A 44 -20.74 -1.97 -1.57
CA GLY A 44 -19.69 -1.74 -2.56
C GLY A 44 -18.95 -0.43 -2.33
N LYS A 45 -19.65 0.63 -1.96
CA LYS A 45 -19.02 1.92 -1.64
C LYS A 45 -18.10 1.80 -0.44
N ILE A 46 -18.54 1.08 0.58
CA ILE A 46 -17.73 0.84 1.79
C ILE A 46 -16.51 0.00 1.44
N LYS A 47 -16.70 -1.06 0.67
CA LYS A 47 -15.59 -1.92 0.24
C LYS A 47 -14.56 -1.14 -0.57
N LYS A 48 -15.02 -0.26 -1.47
CA LYS A 48 -14.12 0.54 -2.31
C LYS A 48 -13.20 1.44 -1.49
N GLN A 49 -13.66 1.93 -0.34
CA GLN A 49 -12.86 2.78 0.53
C GLN A 49 -11.66 2.05 1.13
N LEU A 50 -11.71 0.73 1.24
CA LEU A 50 -10.59 -0.07 1.71
C LEU A 50 -9.38 0.02 0.78
N PHE A 51 -9.60 0.36 -0.48
CA PHE A 51 -8.54 0.36 -1.49
C PHE A 51 -7.98 1.75 -1.79
N GLN A 52 -8.10 2.66 -0.83
CA GLN A 52 -7.42 3.96 -0.90
C GLN A 52 -5.91 3.79 -0.73
N PRO A 53 -5.09 4.66 -1.37
CA PRO A 53 -3.64 4.54 -1.28
C PRO A 53 -3.11 4.49 0.16
N LEU A 54 -2.14 3.64 0.40
CA LEU A 54 -1.46 3.39 1.66
C LEU A 54 -2.30 2.74 2.75
N THR A 55 -3.55 2.37 2.45
CA THR A 55 -4.37 1.63 3.43
C THR A 55 -3.70 0.32 3.76
N LEU A 56 -3.60 0.01 5.06
CA LEU A 56 -3.06 -1.26 5.53
C LEU A 56 -4.20 -2.25 5.71
N LEU A 57 -4.11 -3.35 4.99
CA LEU A 57 -5.14 -4.39 4.96
C LEU A 57 -4.61 -5.72 5.45
N GLU A 58 -5.53 -6.56 5.94
CA GLU A 58 -5.33 -7.99 6.07
C GLU A 58 -6.10 -8.66 4.96
N ILE A 59 -5.41 -9.42 4.13
CA ILE A 59 -6.01 -10.05 2.95
C ILE A 59 -5.83 -11.55 2.97
N GLU A 60 -6.71 -12.21 2.24
CA GLU A 60 -6.69 -13.65 2.05
C GLU A 60 -6.97 -13.93 0.58
N TYR A 61 -6.14 -14.78 -0.03
CA TYR A 61 -6.29 -15.13 -1.44
C TYR A 61 -5.66 -16.48 -1.71
N ASP A 62 -6.12 -17.12 -2.78
CA ASP A 62 -5.54 -18.37 -3.25
C ASP A 62 -4.38 -18.04 -4.19
N LEU A 63 -3.16 -18.15 -3.68
CA LEU A 63 -1.96 -17.79 -4.44
C LEU A 63 -1.79 -18.70 -5.65
N ARG A 64 -1.75 -18.10 -6.82
CA ARG A 64 -1.50 -18.75 -8.10
C ARG A 64 -0.26 -18.14 -8.74
N PRO A 65 0.94 -18.72 -8.50
CA PRO A 65 2.19 -18.08 -8.90
C PRO A 65 2.31 -17.80 -10.40
N LYS A 66 1.57 -18.53 -11.23
CA LYS A 66 1.61 -18.34 -12.69
C LYS A 66 0.73 -17.21 -13.19
N LEU A 67 -0.16 -16.66 -12.34
CA LEU A 67 -1.07 -15.60 -12.74
C LEU A 67 -0.50 -14.25 -12.36
N GLN A 68 -0.65 -13.26 -13.24
CA GLN A 68 -0.27 -11.88 -12.96
C GLN A 68 -1.30 -11.18 -12.07
N LEU A 69 -2.58 -11.58 -12.17
CA LEU A 69 -3.65 -11.05 -11.34
C LEU A 69 -4.15 -12.14 -10.41
N GLN A 70 -4.10 -11.88 -9.13
CA GLN A 70 -4.62 -12.77 -8.10
C GLN A 70 -6.06 -12.39 -7.79
N LYS A 71 -6.87 -13.36 -7.41
CA LYS A 71 -8.25 -13.13 -7.01
C LYS A 71 -8.32 -13.00 -5.50
N LEU A 72 -8.77 -11.85 -5.03
CA LEU A 72 -8.91 -11.58 -3.60
C LEU A 72 -10.13 -12.33 -3.04
N SER A 73 -9.92 -13.16 -2.01
CA SER A 73 -11.00 -13.92 -1.37
C SER A 73 -11.62 -13.17 -0.20
N ASP A 74 -10.79 -12.52 0.63
CA ASP A 74 -11.26 -11.76 1.78
C ASP A 74 -10.34 -10.58 2.03
N VAL A 75 -10.91 -9.51 2.59
CA VAL A 75 -10.17 -8.29 2.88
C VAL A 75 -10.75 -7.64 4.14
N ARG A 76 -9.85 -7.21 5.04
CA ARG A 76 -10.22 -6.47 6.25
C ARG A 76 -9.24 -5.33 6.47
N LEU A 77 -9.73 -4.26 7.06
CA LEU A 77 -8.89 -3.15 7.48
C LEU A 77 -8.02 -3.60 8.67
N ALA A 78 -6.70 -3.51 8.52
CA ALA A 78 -5.79 -3.92 9.59
C ALA A 78 -5.61 -2.82 10.61
N SER A 79 -5.47 -1.57 10.14
CA SER A 79 -5.24 -0.41 11.02
C SER A 79 -5.83 0.82 10.37
N PRO A 80 -6.89 1.41 10.96
CA PRO A 80 -7.47 2.63 10.41
C PRO A 80 -6.58 3.83 10.66
N PHE A 81 -6.58 4.77 9.71
CA PHE A 81 -5.92 6.06 9.90
C PHE A 81 -6.81 7.00 10.69
N SER A 82 -6.21 7.74 11.63
CA SER A 82 -6.93 8.71 12.44
C SER A 82 -6.87 10.12 11.88
N SER A 83 -5.84 10.49 11.14
CA SER A 83 -5.65 11.86 10.68
C SER A 83 -5.31 12.02 9.20
N ILE A 84 -4.63 11.06 8.58
CA ILE A 84 -4.19 11.20 7.19
C ILE A 84 -5.32 11.58 6.23
N PRO A 85 -6.50 10.92 6.26
CA PRO A 85 -7.57 11.28 5.31
C PRO A 85 -8.19 12.65 5.56
N PHE A 86 -7.98 13.21 6.75
CA PHE A 86 -8.65 14.45 7.17
C PHE A 86 -7.71 15.67 7.19
N ASP A 87 -6.41 15.45 7.02
CA ASP A 87 -5.42 16.53 6.97
C ASP A 87 -4.91 16.65 5.53
N PRO A 88 -5.21 17.77 4.84
CA PRO A 88 -4.80 17.92 3.43
C PRO A 88 -3.31 17.77 3.19
N ASN A 89 -2.47 18.22 4.12
CA ASN A 89 -1.03 18.10 3.98
C ASN A 89 -0.58 16.65 4.10
N LYS A 90 -1.09 15.93 5.09
CA LYS A 90 -0.80 14.50 5.26
C LYS A 90 -1.32 13.68 4.09
N LEU A 91 -2.52 14.00 3.62
CA LEU A 91 -3.09 13.31 2.47
C LEU A 91 -2.22 13.50 1.22
N SER A 92 -1.77 14.71 0.96
CA SER A 92 -0.89 14.99 -0.17
C SER A 92 0.43 14.21 -0.08
N ILE A 93 1.03 14.17 1.09
CA ILE A 93 2.26 13.40 1.34
C ILE A 93 2.00 11.91 1.09
N SER A 94 0.88 11.39 1.59
CA SER A 94 0.52 9.98 1.45
C SER A 94 0.31 9.60 -0.01
N LEU A 95 -0.38 10.43 -0.78
CA LEU A 95 -0.62 10.16 -2.20
C LEU A 95 0.69 10.17 -2.98
N PHE A 96 1.60 11.09 -2.67
CA PHE A 96 2.93 11.13 -3.28
C PHE A 96 3.71 9.86 -2.95
N ILE A 97 3.71 9.43 -1.69
CA ILE A 97 4.43 8.22 -1.26
C ILE A 97 3.86 6.99 -1.96
N ALA A 98 2.53 6.88 -2.02
CA ALA A 98 1.88 5.74 -2.68
C ALA A 98 2.28 5.64 -4.14
N GLU A 99 2.25 6.76 -4.86
CA GLU A 99 2.65 6.79 -6.26
C GLU A 99 4.13 6.44 -6.44
N PHE A 100 4.99 6.98 -5.58
CA PHE A 100 6.41 6.63 -5.61
C PHE A 100 6.62 5.14 -5.40
N LEU A 101 5.97 4.56 -4.38
CA LEU A 101 6.09 3.14 -4.07
C LEU A 101 5.52 2.26 -5.19
N TYR A 102 4.46 2.70 -5.84
CA TYR A 102 3.88 1.99 -6.97
C TYR A 102 4.93 1.72 -8.05
N TYR A 103 5.76 2.71 -8.36
CA TYR A 103 6.82 2.57 -9.36
C TYR A 103 8.06 1.89 -8.77
N ALA A 104 8.49 2.30 -7.58
CA ALA A 104 9.73 1.80 -6.98
C ALA A 104 9.66 0.32 -6.62
N LEU A 105 8.48 -0.18 -6.25
CA LEU A 105 8.29 -1.57 -5.83
C LEU A 105 7.70 -2.45 -6.93
N ARG A 106 7.74 -2.03 -8.18
CA ARG A 106 7.10 -2.74 -9.29
C ARG A 106 7.50 -4.21 -9.37
N SER A 107 8.75 -4.53 -9.13
CA SER A 107 9.29 -5.88 -9.22
C SER A 107 9.78 -6.40 -7.87
N GLU A 108 9.41 -5.74 -6.79
CA GLU A 108 9.91 -6.10 -5.46
C GLU A 108 9.29 -7.40 -4.99
N GLN A 109 10.16 -8.33 -4.61
CA GLN A 109 9.74 -9.61 -4.06
C GLN A 109 9.59 -9.49 -2.55
N ARG A 110 9.34 -10.61 -1.88
CA ARG A 110 9.19 -10.64 -0.43
C ARG A 110 10.35 -9.91 0.25
N ASN A 111 10.01 -8.91 1.05
CA ASN A 111 10.98 -8.11 1.79
C ASN A 111 10.29 -7.59 3.05
N GLU A 112 10.27 -8.42 4.09
CA GLU A 112 9.55 -8.10 5.33
C GLU A 112 10.12 -6.88 6.05
N PRO A 113 11.44 -6.70 6.15
CA PRO A 113 11.98 -5.48 6.75
C PRO A 113 11.54 -4.21 6.03
N LEU A 114 11.51 -4.24 4.70
CA LEU A 114 11.02 -3.11 3.91
C LEU A 114 9.53 -2.85 4.18
N PHE A 115 8.72 -3.91 4.18
CA PHE A 115 7.30 -3.81 4.48
C PHE A 115 7.07 -3.16 5.85
N ASP A 116 7.75 -3.67 6.87
CA ASP A 116 7.61 -3.16 8.24
C ASP A 116 8.07 -1.70 8.35
N TYR A 117 9.14 -1.33 7.63
CA TYR A 117 9.58 0.05 7.59
C TYR A 117 8.50 0.97 7.02
N ILE A 118 7.87 0.57 5.91
CA ILE A 118 6.83 1.38 5.27
C ILE A 118 5.63 1.54 6.22
N VAL A 119 5.17 0.44 6.81
CA VAL A 119 4.03 0.47 7.74
C VAL A 119 4.31 1.39 8.92
N ASN A 120 5.47 1.24 9.55
CA ASN A 120 5.83 2.05 10.71
C ASN A 120 5.93 3.53 10.35
N SER A 121 6.46 3.84 9.17
CA SER A 121 6.59 5.22 8.70
C SER A 121 5.22 5.87 8.47
N ILE A 122 4.29 5.15 7.86
CA ILE A 122 2.95 5.65 7.60
C ILE A 122 2.19 5.86 8.92
N GLN A 123 2.30 4.92 9.85
CA GLN A 123 1.69 5.04 11.17
C GLN A 123 2.27 6.22 11.94
N TRP A 124 3.57 6.47 11.82
CA TRP A 124 4.20 7.63 12.42
C TRP A 124 3.60 8.94 11.86
N LEU A 125 3.47 9.03 10.53
CA LEU A 125 2.87 10.20 9.89
C LEU A 125 1.44 10.43 10.39
N ASP A 126 0.65 9.36 10.49
CA ASP A 126 -0.74 9.44 10.94
C ASP A 126 -0.85 9.95 12.38
N ALA A 127 0.11 9.59 13.23
CA ALA A 127 0.11 9.95 14.65
C ALA A 127 0.62 11.38 14.92
N GLN A 128 1.33 12.00 13.99
CA GLN A 128 1.93 13.32 14.21
C GLN A 128 0.89 14.42 14.16
N THR A 129 1.01 15.40 15.05
CA THR A 129 0.18 16.60 15.04
C THR A 129 0.87 17.77 14.36
N ASN A 130 2.21 17.77 14.36
CA ASN A 130 3.03 18.79 13.72
C ASN A 130 4.40 18.21 13.34
N ARG A 131 5.26 19.01 12.68
CA ARG A 131 6.63 18.61 12.33
C ARG A 131 6.71 17.43 11.36
N PHE A 132 5.83 17.37 10.40
CA PHE A 132 5.89 16.32 9.39
C PHE A 132 6.20 16.87 7.97
N ALA A 133 6.54 18.16 7.85
CA ALA A 133 6.74 18.80 6.55
C ALA A 133 7.82 18.14 5.70
N ASN A 134 8.89 17.64 6.33
CA ASN A 134 9.98 16.97 5.63
C ASN A 134 9.90 15.44 5.68
N PHE A 135 8.77 14.91 6.14
CA PHE A 135 8.61 13.47 6.29
C PHE A 135 8.93 12.70 5.01
N HIS A 136 8.38 13.16 3.89
CA HIS A 136 8.56 12.47 2.60
C HIS A 136 10.03 12.40 2.18
N LEU A 137 10.82 13.43 2.46
CA LEU A 137 12.25 13.43 2.14
C LEU A 137 13.02 12.41 2.97
N VAL A 138 12.78 12.40 4.28
CA VAL A 138 13.44 11.44 5.18
C VAL A 138 13.01 10.01 4.84
N PHE A 139 11.73 9.83 4.56
CA PHE A 139 11.19 8.53 4.16
C PHE A 139 11.90 8.00 2.91
N LEU A 140 12.00 8.82 1.86
CA LEU A 140 12.62 8.41 0.61
C LEU A 140 14.11 8.10 0.77
N MET A 141 14.81 8.89 1.58
CA MET A 141 16.23 8.64 1.83
C MET A 141 16.46 7.30 2.51
N ARG A 142 15.65 6.97 3.51
CA ARG A 142 15.75 5.68 4.21
C ARG A 142 15.28 4.54 3.33
N LEU A 143 14.24 4.75 2.55
CA LEU A 143 13.72 3.76 1.62
C LEU A 143 14.78 3.33 0.61
N SER A 144 15.59 4.28 0.12
CA SER A 144 16.62 3.98 -0.86
C SER A 144 17.63 2.95 -0.36
N ARG A 145 17.87 2.88 0.95
CA ARG A 145 18.75 1.87 1.54
C ARG A 145 18.17 0.47 1.38
N PHE A 146 16.85 0.32 1.60
CA PHE A 146 16.19 -0.97 1.43
C PHE A 146 16.18 -1.43 -0.02
N LEU A 147 16.15 -0.47 -0.96
CA LEU A 147 16.08 -0.76 -2.39
C LEU A 147 17.47 -0.82 -3.05
N GLY A 148 18.53 -0.57 -2.31
CA GLY A 148 19.88 -0.58 -2.86
C GLY A 148 20.28 0.66 -3.64
N PHE A 149 19.47 1.72 -3.63
CA PHE A 149 19.76 3.00 -4.30
C PHE A 149 20.37 4.00 -3.32
N TYR A 150 21.33 3.56 -2.57
CA TYR A 150 21.92 4.38 -1.54
C TYR A 150 22.62 5.58 -2.13
N PRO A 151 22.23 6.83 -1.80
CA PRO A 151 22.91 8.00 -2.33
C PRO A 151 24.34 8.04 -1.77
N ASN A 152 25.32 8.20 -2.66
CA ASN A 152 26.69 8.33 -2.25
C ASN A 152 26.98 9.78 -1.90
N LEU A 153 26.95 10.08 -0.62
CA LEU A 153 27.17 11.44 -0.11
C LEU A 153 28.63 11.72 0.25
N GLU A 154 29.55 10.82 -0.07
CA GLU A 154 30.96 10.93 0.26
C GLU A 154 31.80 11.65 -0.79
N HIS A 155 31.16 12.27 -1.73
CA HIS A 155 31.86 13.00 -2.80
C HIS A 155 31.82 14.48 -2.58
#